data_fac2525c60bc51e0c72386d973a6d09d
#
_entry.id   fac2525c60bc51e0c72386d973a6d09d
#
_cell.length_a   1.000
_cell.length_b   1.000
_cell.length_c   1.000
_cell.angle_alpha   90.00
_cell.angle_beta   90.00
_cell.angle_gamma   90.00
#
_symmetry.space_group_name_H-M   'P 1'
#
loop_
_entity.id
_entity.type
_entity.pdbx_description
1 polymer ?
#
loop_
_entity_poly.entity_id
_entity_poly.type
_entity_poly.pdbx_seq_one_letter_code
_entity_poly.pdbx_strand_id
1 'polypeptide(L)'
;RVLAKRTKRRSLPPARTGDIRIVAMASNPACARAARKAGADDVYVPALNYKRGTATVAGCLVDAVDQAGYPGRKIVAMPVVDKPAMNKDGGDFDPWQYVKSGKPLLAESFGEVVRGIEEGAAVEVGPHVPLTNRWSLDAVRMLGARTAWLSPELTLRQIKDLAPDAPIGLGLTVSGFQELMVAEHCMLMS
;
A
#
# COMPACT_ATOMS: atom_id res chain seq x y z
N ARG A 1 9.31 -2.43 -40.43
CA ARG A 1 9.37 -0.99 -40.08
C ARG A 1 8.02 -0.58 -39.52
N VAL A 2 7.79 -0.82 -38.23
CA VAL A 2 6.64 -0.27 -37.48
C VAL A 2 7.15 0.97 -36.80
N LEU A 3 6.99 2.12 -37.42
CA LEU A 3 7.20 3.41 -36.77
C LEU A 3 6.07 3.65 -35.78
N ALA A 4 6.42 3.66 -34.51
CA ALA A 4 5.51 4.06 -33.44
C ALA A 4 4.94 5.44 -33.78
N LYS A 5 3.65 5.53 -34.04
CA LYS A 5 2.94 6.81 -34.12
C LYS A 5 3.16 7.53 -32.78
N ARG A 6 3.87 8.65 -32.83
CA ARG A 6 4.02 9.59 -31.73
C ARG A 6 2.61 10.03 -31.32
N THR A 7 2.07 9.41 -30.28
CA THR A 7 0.82 9.87 -29.67
C THR A 7 1.06 11.28 -29.15
N LYS A 8 0.33 12.25 -29.71
CA LYS A 8 0.33 13.63 -29.21
C LYS A 8 0.13 13.58 -27.68
N ARG A 9 1.09 14.14 -26.92
CA ARG A 9 0.92 14.36 -25.50
C ARG A 9 -0.41 15.10 -25.29
N ARG A 10 -1.40 14.41 -24.78
CA ARG A 10 -2.57 15.07 -24.23
C ARG A 10 -2.06 15.82 -23.01
N SER A 11 -2.14 17.17 -23.05
CA SER A 11 -1.89 17.98 -21.88
C SER A 11 -2.92 17.59 -20.83
N LEU A 12 -2.50 16.78 -19.87
CA LEU A 12 -3.30 16.51 -18.67
C LEU A 12 -3.35 17.82 -17.87
N PRO A 13 -4.49 18.15 -17.27
CA PRO A 13 -4.55 19.29 -16.37
C PRO A 13 -3.46 19.13 -15.31
N PRO A 14 -2.84 20.24 -14.86
CA PRO A 14 -1.83 20.18 -13.81
C PRO A 14 -2.40 19.40 -12.63
N ALA A 15 -1.58 18.53 -12.06
CA ALA A 15 -1.93 17.85 -10.83
C ALA A 15 -2.41 18.93 -9.85
N ARG A 16 -3.64 18.78 -9.33
CA ARG A 16 -4.11 19.67 -8.28
C ARG A 16 -3.05 19.64 -7.19
N THR A 17 -2.58 20.79 -6.77
CA THR A 17 -1.90 20.96 -5.49
C THR A 17 -2.93 20.59 -4.43
N GLY A 18 -3.13 19.30 -4.24
CA GLY A 18 -3.98 18.74 -3.20
C GLY A 18 -3.27 18.88 -1.87
N ASP A 19 -4.05 18.91 -0.81
CA ASP A 19 -3.51 18.91 0.54
C ASP A 19 -2.58 17.72 0.74
N ILE A 20 -1.41 17.98 1.30
CA ILE A 20 -0.47 16.93 1.68
C ILE A 20 -1.11 16.13 2.81
N ARG A 21 -1.27 14.83 2.63
CA ARG A 21 -1.72 13.92 3.66
C ARG A 21 -0.53 13.22 4.32
N ILE A 22 -0.57 13.15 5.64
CA ILE A 22 0.40 12.41 6.44
C ILE A 22 -0.25 11.09 6.84
N VAL A 23 0.36 9.99 6.43
CA VAL A 23 -0.12 8.64 6.72
C VAL A 23 0.92 7.89 7.54
N ALA A 24 0.47 7.12 8.52
CA ALA A 24 1.35 6.32 9.36
C ALA A 24 1.04 4.83 9.22
N MET A 25 2.05 3.99 9.07
CA MET A 25 1.91 2.55 9.20
C MET A 25 1.87 2.17 10.68
N ALA A 26 0.80 1.55 11.14
CA ALA A 26 0.62 1.16 12.52
C ALA A 26 0.93 -0.33 12.72
N SER A 27 1.94 -0.64 13.52
CA SER A 27 2.30 -2.01 13.87
C SER A 27 1.47 -2.60 15.04
N ASN A 28 0.73 -1.76 15.75
CA ASN A 28 -0.14 -2.17 16.86
C ASN A 28 -1.15 -1.05 17.19
N PRO A 29 -2.19 -1.31 18.00
CA PRO A 29 -3.20 -0.31 18.36
C PRO A 29 -2.66 0.93 19.09
N ALA A 30 -1.58 0.77 19.86
CA ALA A 30 -0.96 1.91 20.56
C ALA A 30 -0.29 2.86 19.56
N CYS A 31 0.39 2.31 18.53
CA CYS A 31 0.97 3.10 17.44
C CYS A 31 -0.13 3.84 16.66
N ALA A 32 -1.25 3.20 16.37
CA ALA A 32 -2.38 3.84 15.68
C ALA A 32 -2.93 5.03 16.50
N ARG A 33 -3.11 4.86 17.82
CA ARG A 33 -3.54 5.96 18.71
C ARG A 33 -2.52 7.10 18.77
N ALA A 34 -1.24 6.76 18.84
CA ALA A 34 -0.16 7.75 18.86
C ALA A 34 -0.10 8.55 17.54
N ALA A 35 -0.21 7.88 16.41
CA ALA A 35 -0.28 8.51 15.09
C ALA A 35 -1.44 9.50 15.00
N ARG A 36 -2.63 9.09 15.43
CA ARG A 36 -3.80 9.98 15.48
C ARG A 36 -3.58 11.18 16.38
N LYS A 37 -3.05 10.97 17.58
CA LYS A 37 -2.75 12.06 18.53
C LYS A 37 -1.71 13.03 17.95
N ALA A 38 -0.77 12.53 17.16
CA ALA A 38 0.25 13.32 16.48
C ALA A 38 -0.25 14.07 15.23
N GLY A 39 -1.50 13.83 14.79
CA GLY A 39 -2.11 14.51 13.66
C GLY A 39 -1.98 13.81 12.33
N ALA A 40 -1.71 12.50 12.29
CA ALA A 40 -1.77 11.73 11.05
C ALA A 40 -3.21 11.72 10.50
N ASP A 41 -3.33 11.95 9.20
CA ASP A 41 -4.62 11.98 8.50
C ASP A 41 -5.23 10.59 8.36
N ASP A 42 -4.39 9.60 8.02
CA ASP A 42 -4.79 8.22 7.84
C ASP A 42 -3.78 7.28 8.50
N VAL A 43 -4.19 6.04 8.73
CA VAL A 43 -3.32 4.98 9.22
C VAL A 43 -3.44 3.75 8.35
N TYR A 44 -2.31 3.21 7.94
CA TYR A 44 -2.23 1.89 7.32
C TYR A 44 -2.15 0.82 8.41
N VAL A 45 -2.96 -0.20 8.26
CA VAL A 45 -3.06 -1.31 9.21
C VAL A 45 -2.80 -2.61 8.46
N PRO A 46 -1.68 -3.29 8.73
CA PRO A 46 -1.39 -4.57 8.10
C PRO A 46 -2.48 -5.60 8.34
N ALA A 47 -2.98 -6.20 7.28
CA ALA A 47 -3.96 -7.29 7.34
C ALA A 47 -3.35 -8.56 7.94
N LEU A 48 -2.05 -8.77 7.73
CA LEU A 48 -1.27 -9.82 8.35
C LEU A 48 -0.23 -9.23 9.29
N ASN A 49 -0.14 -9.76 10.49
CA ASN A 49 0.90 -9.40 11.43
C ASN A 49 1.65 -10.67 11.85
N TYR A 50 2.81 -10.86 11.28
CA TYR A 50 3.70 -11.97 11.66
C TYR A 50 4.42 -11.61 12.95
N LYS A 51 4.10 -12.30 14.04
CA LYS A 51 4.93 -12.24 15.23
C LYS A 51 6.21 -13.00 14.99
N ARG A 52 7.31 -12.41 15.44
CA ARG A 52 8.61 -13.04 15.42
C ARG A 52 8.54 -14.43 16.06
N GLY A 53 8.96 -15.46 15.34
CA GLY A 53 9.00 -16.85 15.82
C GLY A 53 7.69 -17.62 15.76
N THR A 54 6.65 -17.10 15.12
CA THR A 54 5.42 -17.86 14.88
C THR A 54 5.03 -17.80 13.40
N ALA A 55 4.70 -18.95 12.84
CA ALA A 55 4.10 -19.02 11.50
C ALA A 55 2.61 -18.58 11.53
N THR A 56 2.07 -18.30 12.70
CA THR A 56 0.68 -17.94 12.90
C THR A 56 0.52 -16.44 12.89
N VAL A 57 -0.50 -15.97 12.20
CA VAL A 57 -0.93 -14.58 12.25
C VAL A 57 -1.36 -14.27 13.68
N ALA A 58 -0.75 -13.28 14.28
CA ALA A 58 -1.14 -12.82 15.60
C ALA A 58 -2.41 -12.00 15.49
N GLY A 59 -3.54 -12.63 15.43
CA GLY A 59 -4.85 -11.99 15.48
C GLY A 59 -4.97 -10.81 14.51
N CYS A 60 -6.13 -10.41 14.20
CA CYS A 60 -6.32 -9.34 13.27
C CYS A 60 -5.92 -8.00 13.88
N LEU A 61 -4.85 -7.42 13.38
CA LEU A 61 -4.47 -6.06 13.77
C LEU A 61 -5.57 -5.05 13.37
N VAL A 62 -6.27 -5.32 12.29
CA VAL A 62 -7.40 -4.52 11.81
C VAL A 62 -8.50 -4.43 12.87
N ASP A 63 -8.92 -5.56 13.43
CA ASP A 63 -9.95 -5.60 14.47
C ASP A 63 -9.46 -4.94 15.76
N ALA A 64 -8.20 -5.18 16.13
CA ALA A 64 -7.62 -4.58 17.33
C ALA A 64 -7.53 -3.04 17.21
N VAL A 65 -7.29 -2.51 16.02
CA VAL A 65 -7.28 -1.07 15.75
C VAL A 65 -8.69 -0.50 15.80
N ASP A 66 -9.69 -1.24 15.31
CA ASP A 66 -11.10 -0.84 15.41
C ASP A 66 -11.55 -0.78 16.88
N GLN A 67 -11.25 -1.81 17.64
CA GLN A 67 -11.54 -1.85 19.09
C GLN A 67 -10.84 -0.73 19.86
N ALA A 68 -9.67 -0.30 19.38
CA ALA A 68 -8.95 0.84 19.97
C ALA A 68 -9.56 2.21 19.60
N GLY A 69 -10.68 2.24 18.87
CA GLY A 69 -11.40 3.47 18.55
C GLY A 69 -10.70 4.34 17.51
N TYR A 70 -10.06 3.74 16.52
CA TYR A 70 -9.56 4.48 15.35
C TYR A 70 -10.65 4.52 14.26
N PRO A 71 -11.59 5.47 14.31
CA PRO A 71 -12.73 5.46 13.43
C PRO A 71 -12.33 5.90 12.02
N GLY A 72 -12.73 5.12 11.06
CA GLY A 72 -13.04 5.60 9.71
C GLY A 72 -11.90 5.91 8.75
N ARG A 73 -10.69 6.17 9.21
CA ARG A 73 -9.53 6.51 8.37
C ARG A 73 -8.41 5.46 8.42
N LYS A 74 -8.75 4.24 8.74
CA LYS A 74 -7.82 3.13 8.59
C LYS A 74 -7.87 2.62 7.15
N ILE A 75 -6.71 2.29 6.65
CA ILE A 75 -6.53 1.69 5.32
C ILE A 75 -5.91 0.31 5.55
N VAL A 76 -6.57 -0.71 5.08
CA VAL A 76 -6.02 -2.08 5.17
C VAL A 76 -4.84 -2.18 4.23
N ALA A 77 -3.69 -2.60 4.76
CA ALA A 77 -2.49 -2.86 3.99
C ALA A 77 -2.34 -4.37 3.79
N MET A 78 -2.28 -4.78 2.55
CA MET A 78 -2.08 -6.18 2.18
C MET A 78 -0.62 -6.60 2.45
N PRO A 79 -0.36 -7.89 2.65
CA PRO A 79 1.00 -8.39 2.82
C PRO A 79 1.75 -8.33 1.49
N VAL A 80 3.06 -8.12 1.52
CA VAL A 80 3.90 -8.14 0.30
C VAL A 80 3.80 -9.48 -0.45
N VAL A 81 3.60 -10.56 0.29
CA VAL A 81 3.37 -11.91 -0.25
C VAL A 81 1.96 -12.34 0.14
N ASP A 82 1.06 -12.33 -0.83
CA ASP A 82 -0.32 -12.82 -0.67
C ASP A 82 -0.34 -14.35 -0.77
N LYS A 83 -0.42 -15.00 0.37
CA LYS A 83 -0.54 -16.45 0.47
C LYS A 83 -1.48 -16.84 1.61
N PRO A 84 -2.06 -18.03 1.57
CA PRO A 84 -2.82 -18.56 2.69
C PRO A 84 -1.97 -18.55 3.99
N ALA A 85 -2.52 -18.01 5.05
CA ALA A 85 -1.93 -17.99 6.37
C ALA A 85 -2.78 -18.83 7.33
N MET A 86 -2.17 -19.38 8.37
CA MET A 86 -2.91 -20.06 9.43
C MET A 86 -3.18 -19.11 10.60
N ASN A 87 -4.40 -19.14 11.12
CA ASN A 87 -4.74 -18.46 12.35
C ASN A 87 -4.20 -19.26 13.57
N LYS A 88 -4.36 -18.69 14.76
CA LYS A 88 -3.90 -19.33 16.01
C LYS A 88 -4.55 -20.67 16.28
N ASP A 89 -5.72 -20.91 15.76
CA ASP A 89 -6.53 -22.10 15.98
C ASP A 89 -6.30 -23.16 14.89
N GLY A 90 -5.31 -22.92 13.99
CA GLY A 90 -4.95 -23.83 12.91
C GLY A 90 -5.86 -23.77 11.68
N GLY A 91 -6.80 -22.84 11.64
CA GLY A 91 -7.63 -22.58 10.46
C GLY A 91 -6.96 -21.63 9.47
N ASP A 92 -7.48 -21.63 8.25
CA ASP A 92 -7.02 -20.71 7.22
C ASP A 92 -7.39 -19.25 7.57
N PHE A 93 -6.47 -18.35 7.33
CA PHE A 93 -6.67 -16.94 7.48
C PHE A 93 -6.51 -16.26 6.11
N ASP A 94 -7.59 -15.65 5.63
CA ASP A 94 -7.58 -14.88 4.40
C ASP A 94 -7.62 -13.38 4.72
N PRO A 95 -6.56 -12.61 4.41
CA PRO A 95 -6.53 -11.16 4.63
C PRO A 95 -7.59 -10.43 3.81
N TRP A 96 -8.08 -11.01 2.72
CA TRP A 96 -9.08 -10.41 1.85
C TRP A 96 -10.45 -10.21 2.52
N GLN A 97 -10.73 -10.92 3.62
CA GLN A 97 -11.94 -10.71 4.41
C GLN A 97 -12.10 -9.26 4.92
N TYR A 98 -11.01 -8.49 5.01
CA TYR A 98 -11.00 -7.08 5.44
C TYR A 98 -11.17 -6.10 4.29
N VAL A 99 -11.04 -6.55 3.06
CA VAL A 99 -11.25 -5.73 1.87
C VAL A 99 -12.74 -5.55 1.66
N LYS A 100 -13.17 -4.30 1.47
CA LYS A 100 -14.59 -3.98 1.27
C LYS A 100 -14.75 -2.99 0.13
N SER A 101 -15.75 -3.20 -0.68
CA SER A 101 -16.11 -2.30 -1.77
C SER A 101 -16.26 -0.85 -1.29
N GLY A 102 -15.70 0.10 -2.02
CA GLY A 102 -15.69 1.52 -1.69
C GLY A 102 -14.75 1.94 -0.57
N LYS A 103 -14.08 0.98 0.11
CA LYS A 103 -13.11 1.29 1.18
C LYS A 103 -11.68 1.32 0.65
N PRO A 104 -10.79 2.11 1.28
CA PRO A 104 -9.41 2.19 0.85
C PRO A 104 -8.64 0.90 1.17
N LEU A 105 -7.74 0.54 0.26
CA LEU A 105 -6.86 -0.63 0.32
C LEU A 105 -5.47 -0.24 -0.15
N LEU A 106 -4.43 -0.58 0.63
CA LEU A 106 -3.05 -0.52 0.17
C LEU A 106 -2.66 -1.90 -0.37
N ALA A 107 -2.39 -1.98 -1.66
CA ALA A 107 -1.96 -3.19 -2.36
C ALA A 107 -0.45 -3.18 -2.56
N GLU A 108 0.24 -4.22 -2.11
CA GLU A 108 1.70 -4.31 -2.13
C GLU A 108 2.24 -5.18 -3.27
N SER A 109 1.35 -5.80 -4.04
CA SER A 109 1.67 -6.56 -5.25
C SER A 109 0.73 -6.20 -6.40
N PHE A 110 1.17 -6.46 -7.63
CA PHE A 110 0.35 -6.17 -8.80
C PHE A 110 -0.92 -7.04 -8.86
N GLY A 111 -0.84 -8.29 -8.40
CA GLY A 111 -2.01 -9.17 -8.28
C GLY A 111 -3.06 -8.60 -7.32
N GLU A 112 -2.62 -8.05 -6.21
CA GLU A 112 -3.52 -7.40 -5.24
C GLU A 112 -4.14 -6.11 -5.79
N VAL A 113 -3.41 -5.35 -6.62
CA VAL A 113 -3.97 -4.17 -7.30
C VAL A 113 -5.15 -4.59 -8.17
N VAL A 114 -4.98 -5.62 -8.99
CA VAL A 114 -6.04 -6.11 -9.87
C VAL A 114 -7.22 -6.63 -9.06
N ARG A 115 -6.96 -7.55 -8.13
CA ARG A 115 -8.01 -8.14 -7.29
C ARG A 115 -8.74 -7.08 -6.45
N GLY A 116 -8.03 -6.13 -5.86
CA GLY A 116 -8.64 -5.05 -5.08
C GLY A 116 -9.59 -4.18 -5.90
N ILE A 117 -9.24 -3.92 -7.16
CA ILE A 117 -10.11 -3.18 -8.09
C ILE A 117 -11.34 -4.01 -8.46
N GLU A 118 -11.17 -5.30 -8.73
CA GLU A 118 -12.29 -6.23 -9.00
C GLU A 118 -13.26 -6.33 -7.83
N GLU A 119 -12.74 -6.35 -6.59
CA GLU A 119 -13.54 -6.29 -5.34
C GLU A 119 -14.18 -4.90 -5.10
N GLY A 120 -13.89 -3.92 -5.95
CA GLY A 120 -14.43 -2.57 -5.87
C GLY A 120 -13.80 -1.70 -4.79
N ALA A 121 -12.65 -2.06 -4.26
CA ALA A 121 -11.93 -1.26 -3.29
C ALA A 121 -11.33 0.02 -3.91
N ALA A 122 -11.08 1.03 -3.08
CA ALA A 122 -10.35 2.23 -3.48
C ALA A 122 -8.85 1.98 -3.34
N VAL A 123 -8.24 1.40 -4.38
CA VAL A 123 -6.87 0.90 -4.32
C VAL A 123 -5.84 2.02 -4.33
N GLU A 124 -4.94 1.98 -3.37
CA GLU A 124 -3.65 2.67 -3.34
C GLU A 124 -2.55 1.64 -3.59
N VAL A 125 -1.61 1.94 -4.46
CA VAL A 125 -0.52 1.02 -4.82
C VAL A 125 0.66 1.27 -3.90
N GLY A 126 1.11 0.25 -3.21
CA GLY A 126 2.18 0.33 -2.22
C GLY A 126 3.59 0.38 -2.84
N PRO A 127 4.60 0.71 -2.03
CA PRO A 127 5.97 0.92 -2.49
C PRO A 127 6.68 -0.35 -2.97
N HIS A 128 6.16 -1.54 -2.65
CA HIS A 128 6.71 -2.81 -3.14
C HIS A 128 6.35 -3.11 -4.58
N VAL A 129 5.36 -2.40 -5.15
CA VAL A 129 5.12 -2.41 -6.59
C VAL A 129 6.10 -1.41 -7.22
N PRO A 130 7.04 -1.83 -8.09
CA PRO A 130 8.16 -1.00 -8.55
C PRO A 130 7.73 0.05 -9.57
N LEU A 131 7.01 1.07 -9.11
CA LEU A 131 6.55 2.19 -9.94
C LEU A 131 7.64 3.26 -10.01
N THR A 132 8.42 3.26 -11.08
CA THR A 132 9.61 4.10 -11.24
C THR A 132 9.54 5.10 -12.38
N ASN A 133 8.47 5.09 -13.16
CA ASN A 133 8.34 5.95 -14.32
C ASN A 133 6.87 6.27 -14.62
N ARG A 134 6.66 7.26 -15.48
CA ARG A 134 5.32 7.71 -15.85
C ARG A 134 4.45 6.59 -16.45
N TRP A 135 5.03 5.71 -17.24
CA TRP A 135 4.26 4.67 -17.92
C TRP A 135 3.69 3.65 -16.94
N SER A 136 4.49 3.27 -15.92
CA SER A 136 4.01 2.41 -14.85
C SER A 136 2.91 3.08 -14.00
N LEU A 137 3.03 4.40 -13.74
CA LEU A 137 1.97 5.16 -13.07
C LEU A 137 0.70 5.27 -13.91
N ASP A 138 0.83 5.50 -15.21
CA ASP A 138 -0.32 5.49 -16.13
C ASP A 138 -1.00 4.11 -16.18
N ALA A 139 -0.23 3.03 -16.17
CA ALA A 139 -0.77 1.67 -16.19
C ALA A 139 -1.66 1.40 -14.97
N VAL A 140 -1.17 1.65 -13.75
CA VAL A 140 -1.97 1.42 -12.54
C VAL A 140 -3.16 2.38 -12.42
N ARG A 141 -3.03 3.62 -12.91
CA ARG A 141 -4.16 4.54 -13.02
C ARG A 141 -5.24 4.02 -13.97
N MET A 142 -4.84 3.49 -15.13
CA MET A 142 -5.78 2.92 -16.09
C MET A 142 -6.51 1.70 -15.57
N LEU A 143 -5.89 0.94 -14.67
CA LEU A 143 -6.55 -0.13 -13.94
C LEU A 143 -7.58 0.40 -12.92
N GLY A 144 -7.45 1.63 -12.44
CA GLY A 144 -8.38 2.25 -11.51
C GLY A 144 -7.78 2.61 -10.15
N ALA A 145 -6.47 2.46 -9.97
CA ALA A 145 -5.80 2.88 -8.75
C ALA A 145 -5.90 4.40 -8.54
N ARG A 146 -5.95 4.84 -7.29
CA ARG A 146 -6.13 6.26 -6.92
C ARG A 146 -4.86 6.96 -6.53
N THR A 147 -3.95 6.24 -5.89
CA THR A 147 -2.66 6.74 -5.40
C THR A 147 -1.60 5.69 -5.63
N ALA A 148 -0.38 6.13 -5.87
CA ALA A 148 0.77 5.26 -6.03
C ALA A 148 1.91 5.74 -5.12
N TRP A 149 2.39 4.85 -4.27
CA TRP A 149 3.59 5.08 -3.50
C TRP A 149 4.81 4.83 -4.37
N LEU A 150 5.70 5.79 -4.43
CA LEU A 150 6.90 5.69 -5.25
C LEU A 150 7.88 4.68 -4.67
N SER A 151 8.55 3.96 -5.56
CA SER A 151 9.60 3.03 -5.16
C SER A 151 10.70 3.76 -4.37
N PRO A 152 11.16 3.19 -3.25
CA PRO A 152 12.27 3.75 -2.47
C PRO A 152 13.61 3.74 -3.21
N GLU A 153 13.70 3.05 -4.34
CA GLU A 153 14.89 3.04 -5.22
C GLU A 153 15.04 4.34 -6.02
N LEU A 154 14.00 5.16 -6.09
CA LEU A 154 14.06 6.44 -6.82
C LEU A 154 14.86 7.48 -6.03
N THR A 155 15.79 8.12 -6.72
CA THR A 155 16.47 9.29 -6.19
C THR A 155 15.55 10.50 -6.12
N LEU A 156 15.83 11.44 -5.24
CA LEU A 156 15.07 12.68 -5.12
C LEU A 156 15.01 13.47 -6.44
N ARG A 157 16.04 13.40 -7.26
CA ARG A 157 16.07 14.00 -8.60
C ARG A 157 15.04 13.35 -9.50
N GLN A 158 15.01 12.02 -9.59
CA GLN A 158 14.04 11.29 -10.39
C GLN A 158 12.60 11.56 -9.94
N ILE A 159 12.38 11.67 -8.62
CA ILE A 159 11.07 12.02 -8.07
C ILE A 159 10.67 13.43 -8.51
N LYS A 160 11.58 14.40 -8.44
CA LYS A 160 11.31 15.78 -8.90
C LYS A 160 11.00 15.86 -10.39
N ASP A 161 11.63 15.02 -11.20
CA ASP A 161 11.38 14.97 -12.63
C ASP A 161 10.04 14.26 -12.96
N LEU A 162 9.64 13.30 -12.13
CA LEU A 162 8.42 12.49 -12.34
C LEU A 162 7.15 13.18 -11.81
N ALA A 163 7.25 13.84 -10.66
CA ALA A 163 6.08 14.34 -9.92
C ALA A 163 5.23 15.39 -10.65
N PRO A 164 5.80 16.38 -11.37
CA PRO A 164 5.00 17.42 -12.03
C PRO A 164 3.99 16.89 -13.05
N ASP A 165 4.34 15.81 -13.71
CA ASP A 165 3.54 15.20 -14.78
C ASP A 165 2.86 13.90 -14.33
N ALA A 166 2.81 13.62 -13.04
CA ALA A 166 2.25 12.39 -12.53
C ALA A 166 0.74 12.30 -12.84
N PRO A 167 0.28 11.19 -13.42
CA PRO A 167 -1.12 11.03 -13.81
C PRO A 167 -2.03 10.64 -12.65
N ILE A 168 -1.47 10.34 -11.49
CA ILE A 168 -2.09 9.79 -10.29
C ILE A 168 -1.53 10.49 -9.04
N GLY A 169 -2.23 10.45 -7.92
CA GLY A 169 -1.69 10.91 -6.64
C GLY A 169 -0.44 10.13 -6.25
N LEU A 170 0.59 10.83 -5.75
CA LEU A 170 1.85 10.20 -5.35
C LEU A 170 2.01 10.17 -3.84
N GLY A 171 2.48 9.04 -3.32
CA GLY A 171 2.96 8.88 -1.96
C GLY A 171 4.49 8.73 -1.92
N LEU A 172 5.10 9.16 -0.82
CA LEU A 172 6.53 9.00 -0.57
C LEU A 172 6.76 8.59 0.88
N THR A 173 7.51 7.52 1.09
CA THR A 173 7.95 7.13 2.43
C THR A 173 9.07 8.08 2.87
N VAL A 174 8.84 8.82 3.95
CA VAL A 174 9.77 9.85 4.44
C VAL A 174 10.46 9.46 5.74
N SER A 175 9.93 8.50 6.48
CA SER A 175 10.49 8.04 7.76
C SER A 175 10.03 6.64 8.09
N GLY A 176 10.88 5.86 8.74
CA GLY A 176 10.59 4.51 9.21
C GLY A 176 11.63 3.48 8.75
N PHE A 177 11.43 2.26 9.21
CA PHE A 177 12.21 1.12 8.71
C PHE A 177 11.68 0.74 7.33
N GLN A 178 12.59 0.66 6.38
CA GLN A 178 12.28 0.17 5.05
C GLN A 178 12.46 -1.34 5.01
N GLU A 179 11.45 -2.03 4.53
CA GLU A 179 11.51 -3.45 4.27
C GLU A 179 12.35 -3.68 3.00
N LEU A 180 13.49 -4.33 3.16
CA LEU A 180 14.43 -4.58 2.06
C LEU A 180 14.19 -5.94 1.41
N MET A 181 13.71 -6.91 2.18
CA MET A 181 13.44 -8.26 1.71
C MET A 181 12.45 -8.96 2.63
N VAL A 182 11.52 -9.68 2.03
CA VAL A 182 10.64 -10.62 2.71
C VAL A 182 11.03 -12.02 2.31
N ALA A 183 11.39 -12.86 3.28
CA ALA A 183 11.72 -14.26 3.06
C ALA A 183 10.90 -15.15 4.01
N GLU A 184 10.39 -16.23 3.49
CA GLU A 184 9.69 -17.23 4.30
C GLU A 184 10.66 -18.22 4.96
N HIS A 185 11.83 -18.38 4.36
CA HIS A 185 12.85 -19.28 4.87
C HIS A 185 13.61 -18.63 6.03
N CYS A 186 13.60 -19.28 7.19
CA CYS A 186 14.38 -18.83 8.33
C CYS A 186 15.83 -19.30 8.19
N MET A 187 16.70 -18.44 7.72
CA MET A 187 18.13 -18.75 7.56
C MET A 187 18.86 -19.01 8.88
N LEU A 188 18.25 -18.71 10.03
CA LEU A 188 18.81 -18.96 11.36
C LEU A 188 18.41 -20.32 11.92
N MET A 189 17.53 -21.05 11.27
CA MET A 189 17.01 -22.35 11.70
C MET A 189 17.30 -23.48 10.70
N SER A 190 18.14 -23.21 9.72
CA SER A 190 18.61 -24.21 8.74
C SER A 190 19.87 -24.90 9.21
#